data_1e9add2d88e4ee2fd2fc39256f933a5e
#
_entry.id   1e9add2d88e4ee2fd2fc39256f933a5e
#
_cell.length_a   1.000
_cell.length_b   1.000
_cell.length_c   1.000
_cell.angle_alpha   90.00
_cell.angle_beta   90.00
_cell.angle_gamma   90.00
#
_symmetry.space_group_name_H-M   'P 1'
#
loop_
_entity.id
_entity.type
_entity.pdbx_description
1 polymer ?
#
loop_
_entity_poly.entity_id
_entity_poly.type
_entity_poly.pdbx_seq_one_letter_code
_entity_poly.pdbx_strand_id
1 'polypeptide(L)'
;WNFPLVGKDIGSAEVCRDLVKKGVKIILYTMRDKEFLDDAVKWCKDNKIELYGINENPSQDWSDSRKVHADIYIDDQALGCPLKEDKKISERPFVDWVKIRKMLEDKGIL
;
A
#
# COMPACT_ATOMS: atom_id res chain seq x y z
N TRP A 1 13.62 -3.06 15.44
CA TRP A 1 12.78 -3.20 14.26
C TRP A 1 13.61 -3.30 13.00
N ASN A 2 13.47 -4.39 12.29
CA ASN A 2 14.13 -4.60 11.01
C ASN A 2 13.07 -4.60 9.90
N PHE A 3 13.30 -3.78 8.88
CA PHE A 3 12.46 -3.83 7.69
C PHE A 3 12.82 -5.07 6.89
N PRO A 4 11.84 -5.90 6.51
CA PRO A 4 12.11 -7.04 5.64
C PRO A 4 12.54 -6.57 4.26
N LEU A 5 13.33 -7.40 3.57
CA LEU A 5 13.61 -7.16 2.17
C LEU A 5 12.31 -7.19 1.37
N VAL A 6 12.23 -6.36 0.34
CA VAL A 6 11.11 -6.41 -0.59
C VAL A 6 11.25 -7.70 -1.39
N GLY A 7 10.33 -8.61 -1.19
CA GLY A 7 10.41 -9.96 -1.76
C GLY A 7 9.19 -10.31 -2.59
N LYS A 8 8.54 -11.39 -2.19
CA LYS A 8 7.39 -11.92 -2.94
C LYS A 8 6.20 -10.99 -2.87
N ASP A 9 5.48 -10.89 -3.99
CA ASP A 9 4.20 -10.20 -4.04
C ASP A 9 3.16 -10.99 -3.23
N ILE A 10 2.51 -10.30 -2.31
CA ILE A 10 1.45 -10.85 -1.46
C ILE A 10 0.06 -10.61 -2.07
N GLY A 11 0.00 -10.24 -3.34
CA GLY A 11 -1.23 -9.94 -4.07
C GLY A 11 -1.52 -8.45 -4.22
N SER A 12 -0.70 -7.59 -3.67
CA SER A 12 -0.91 -6.14 -3.68
C SER A 12 -0.75 -5.52 -5.06
N ALA A 13 0.20 -6.01 -5.85
CA ALA A 13 0.56 -5.39 -7.13
C ALA A 13 -0.61 -5.36 -8.11
N GLU A 14 -1.32 -6.49 -8.26
CA GLU A 14 -2.47 -6.57 -9.15
C GLU A 14 -3.60 -5.63 -8.71
N VAL A 15 -3.91 -5.63 -7.41
CA VAL A 15 -4.95 -4.76 -6.86
C VAL A 15 -4.59 -3.30 -7.08
N CYS A 16 -3.36 -2.92 -6.80
CA CYS A 16 -2.89 -1.54 -6.98
C CYS A 16 -2.92 -1.12 -8.46
N ARG A 17 -2.49 -2.00 -9.36
CA ARG A 17 -2.57 -1.70 -10.81
C ARG A 17 -4.00 -1.50 -11.27
N ASP A 18 -4.92 -2.32 -10.80
CA ASP A 18 -6.34 -2.21 -11.15
C ASP A 18 -6.95 -0.92 -10.60
N LEU A 19 -6.57 -0.52 -9.39
CA LEU A 19 -6.98 0.76 -8.80
C LEU A 19 -6.51 1.94 -9.66
N VAL A 20 -5.25 1.93 -10.10
CA VAL A 20 -4.71 2.99 -10.96
C VAL A 20 -5.48 3.06 -12.28
N LYS A 21 -5.84 1.92 -12.86
CA LYS A 21 -6.65 1.87 -14.08
C LYS A 21 -8.04 2.48 -13.88
N LYS A 22 -8.57 2.43 -12.68
CA LYS A 22 -9.84 3.05 -12.32
C LYS A 22 -9.72 4.54 -11.97
N GLY A 23 -8.54 5.10 -12.06
CA GLY A 23 -8.28 6.51 -11.74
C GLY A 23 -8.00 6.79 -10.27
N VAL A 24 -7.81 5.75 -9.46
CA VAL A 24 -7.47 5.92 -8.05
C VAL A 24 -5.99 6.29 -7.94
N LYS A 25 -5.70 7.31 -7.13
CA LYS A 25 -4.33 7.75 -6.86
C LYS A 25 -3.79 6.99 -5.66
N ILE A 26 -2.61 6.40 -5.82
CA ILE A 26 -1.98 5.60 -4.78
C ILE A 26 -0.82 6.34 -4.16
N ILE A 27 -0.82 6.43 -2.84
CA ILE A 27 0.25 7.00 -2.05
C ILE A 27 0.91 5.88 -1.28
N LEU A 28 2.22 5.73 -1.44
CA LEU A 28 3.01 4.82 -0.62
C LEU A 28 3.22 5.48 0.74
N TYR A 29 2.61 4.90 1.78
CA TYR A 29 2.66 5.42 3.13
C TYR A 29 3.33 4.40 4.03
N THR A 30 4.56 4.68 4.44
CA THR A 30 5.42 3.67 5.08
C THR A 30 6.37 4.30 6.09
N MET A 31 6.78 3.49 7.07
CA MET A 31 7.85 3.84 8.02
C MET A 31 9.25 3.64 7.43
N ARG A 32 9.36 3.03 6.24
CA ARG A 32 10.64 2.86 5.57
C ARG A 32 11.26 4.20 5.24
N ASP A 33 12.57 4.30 5.37
CA ASP A 33 13.34 5.48 4.99
C ASP A 33 14.61 5.08 4.24
N LYS A 34 15.33 6.07 3.68
CA LYS A 34 16.61 5.91 2.99
C LYS A 34 16.56 4.79 1.96
N GLU A 35 17.55 3.87 1.98
CA GLU A 35 17.64 2.78 1.01
C GLU A 35 16.46 1.79 1.10
N PHE A 36 15.87 1.59 2.28
CA PHE A 36 14.70 0.74 2.43
C PHE A 36 13.49 1.35 1.73
N LEU A 37 13.36 2.66 1.77
CA LEU A 37 12.31 3.37 1.04
C LEU A 37 12.58 3.29 -0.47
N ASP A 38 13.82 3.48 -0.89
CA ASP A 38 14.20 3.39 -2.30
C ASP A 38 13.89 2.00 -2.86
N ASP A 39 14.14 0.96 -2.09
CA ASP A 39 13.81 -0.42 -2.48
C ASP A 39 12.30 -0.60 -2.67
N ALA A 40 11.49 -0.05 -1.77
CA ALA A 40 10.03 -0.14 -1.87
C ALA A 40 9.50 0.63 -3.09
N VAL A 41 10.02 1.82 -3.35
CA VAL A 41 9.65 2.63 -4.52
C VAL A 41 10.04 1.92 -5.80
N LYS A 42 11.24 1.34 -5.84
CA LYS A 42 11.71 0.57 -6.99
C LYS A 42 10.83 -0.64 -7.24
N TRP A 43 10.44 -1.36 -6.18
CA TRP A 43 9.53 -2.50 -6.29
C TRP A 43 8.20 -2.10 -6.91
N CYS A 44 7.63 -0.97 -6.47
CA CYS A 44 6.40 -0.44 -7.04
C CYS A 44 6.57 -0.14 -8.53
N LYS A 45 7.66 0.52 -8.90
CA LYS A 45 7.98 0.83 -10.30
C LYS A 45 8.13 -0.43 -11.13
N ASP A 46 8.89 -1.41 -10.63
CA ASP A 46 9.14 -2.68 -11.34
C ASP A 46 7.84 -3.47 -11.52
N ASN A 47 6.89 -3.33 -10.60
CA ASN A 47 5.57 -3.97 -10.67
C ASN A 47 4.52 -3.08 -11.33
N LYS A 48 4.92 -2.00 -11.96
CA LYS A 48 4.06 -1.08 -12.71
C LYS A 48 2.94 -0.47 -11.88
N ILE A 49 3.23 -0.21 -10.61
CA ILE A 49 2.34 0.53 -9.71
C ILE A 49 2.73 2.00 -9.80
N GLU A 50 1.88 2.81 -10.39
CA GLU A 50 2.10 4.26 -10.46
C GLU A 50 1.77 4.90 -9.12
N LEU A 51 2.76 5.54 -8.50
CA LEU A 51 2.60 6.23 -7.23
C LEU A 51 2.31 7.71 -7.47
N TYR A 52 1.25 8.21 -6.83
CA TYR A 52 0.91 9.63 -6.82
C TYR A 52 1.77 10.42 -5.84
N GLY A 53 2.15 9.81 -4.75
CA GLY A 53 3.00 10.42 -3.73
C GLY A 53 3.70 9.36 -2.88
N ILE A 54 4.70 9.80 -2.14
CA ILE A 54 5.46 8.96 -1.22
C ILE A 54 5.48 9.68 0.12
N ASN A 55 4.79 9.11 1.11
CA ASN A 55 4.62 9.69 2.45
C ASN A 55 4.06 11.12 2.47
N GLU A 56 3.45 11.54 1.36
CA GLU A 56 2.79 12.84 1.26
C GLU A 56 1.70 12.77 0.20
N ASN A 57 0.73 13.67 0.32
CA ASN A 57 -0.27 13.89 -0.72
C ASN A 57 0.06 15.19 -1.44
N PRO A 58 0.55 15.15 -2.70
CA PRO A 58 0.94 16.36 -3.44
C PRO A 58 -0.19 17.39 -3.62
N SER A 59 -1.45 16.96 -3.49
CA SER A 59 -2.61 17.85 -3.57
C SER A 59 -3.05 18.45 -2.24
N GLN A 60 -2.34 18.12 -1.15
CA GLN A 60 -2.69 18.58 0.20
C GLN A 60 -2.06 19.94 0.51
N ASP A 61 -2.40 20.95 -0.29
CA ASP A 61 -1.91 22.30 -0.12
C ASP A 61 -2.79 23.14 0.82
N TRP A 62 -3.95 22.62 1.19
CA TRP A 62 -4.95 23.26 2.05
C TRP A 62 -4.72 23.02 3.55
N SER A 63 -3.73 22.22 3.92
CA SER A 63 -3.48 21.86 5.32
C SER A 63 -2.00 21.56 5.55
N ASP A 64 -1.48 22.05 6.69
CA ASP A 64 -0.13 21.74 7.18
C ASP A 64 -0.11 20.50 8.09
N SER A 65 -1.20 19.76 8.17
CA SER A 65 -1.29 18.55 8.97
C SER A 65 -0.24 17.52 8.53
N ARG A 66 0.41 16.87 9.49
CA ARG A 66 1.34 15.78 9.23
C ARG A 66 0.63 14.51 8.74
N LYS A 67 -0.66 14.39 9.01
CA LYS A 67 -1.43 13.27 8.52
C LYS A 67 -1.64 13.40 7.03
N VAL A 68 -1.18 12.43 6.28
CA VAL A 68 -1.39 12.35 4.84
C VAL A 68 -2.87 12.09 4.58
N HIS A 69 -3.54 12.98 3.86
CA HIS A 69 -4.95 12.83 3.52
C HIS A 69 -5.13 11.72 2.49
N ALA A 70 -6.08 10.83 2.75
CA ALA A 70 -6.54 9.81 1.81
C ALA A 70 -7.97 9.44 2.16
N ASP A 71 -8.71 8.95 1.19
CA ASP A 71 -10.07 8.46 1.41
C ASP A 71 -10.07 7.08 2.07
N ILE A 72 -9.04 6.29 1.81
CA ILE A 72 -8.88 4.95 2.36
C ILE A 72 -7.41 4.73 2.73
N TYR A 73 -7.20 4.15 3.89
CA TYR A 73 -5.89 3.72 4.36
C TYR A 73 -5.88 2.20 4.48
N ILE A 74 -4.86 1.58 3.90
CA ILE A 74 -4.64 0.13 4.02
C ILE A 74 -3.30 -0.05 4.71
N ASP A 75 -3.35 -0.55 5.94
CA ASP A 75 -2.19 -0.67 6.81
C ASP A 75 -2.35 -1.91 7.68
N ASP A 76 -1.35 -2.77 7.70
CA ASP A 76 -1.36 -4.00 8.50
C ASP A 76 -1.43 -3.73 10.01
N GLN A 77 -1.09 -2.52 10.43
CA GLN A 77 -1.20 -2.08 11.81
C GLN A 77 -2.57 -1.50 12.14
N ALA A 78 -3.43 -1.29 11.15
CA ALA A 78 -4.74 -0.69 11.36
C ALA A 78 -5.72 -1.73 11.92
N LEU A 79 -6.42 -1.37 13.00
CA LEU A 79 -7.47 -2.22 13.56
C LEU A 79 -8.56 -2.43 12.50
N GLY A 80 -8.91 -3.68 12.23
CA GLY A 80 -9.92 -4.03 11.24
C GLY A 80 -9.37 -4.34 9.85
N CYS A 81 -8.09 -4.08 9.58
CA CYS A 81 -7.48 -4.49 8.32
C CYS A 81 -7.40 -6.03 8.26
N PRO A 82 -7.95 -6.67 7.22
CA PRO A 82 -7.88 -8.12 7.10
C PRO A 82 -6.43 -8.58 6.89
N LEU A 83 -5.99 -9.53 7.71
CA LEU A 83 -4.64 -10.06 7.66
C LEU A 83 -4.67 -11.55 7.34
N LYS A 84 -3.57 -12.04 6.81
CA LYS A 84 -3.35 -13.44 6.48
C LYS A 84 -2.01 -13.89 7.06
N GLU A 85 -1.97 -15.14 7.53
CA GLU A 85 -0.74 -15.77 7.99
C GLU A 85 -0.30 -16.82 6.98
N ASP A 86 0.95 -16.72 6.54
CA ASP A 86 1.61 -17.72 5.74
C ASP A 86 3.11 -17.66 6.03
N LYS A 87 3.57 -18.61 6.86
CA LYS A 87 4.97 -18.66 7.31
C LYS A 87 5.97 -18.88 6.18
N LYS A 88 5.51 -19.37 5.04
CA LYS A 88 6.35 -19.53 3.83
C LYS A 88 6.65 -18.20 3.17
N ILE A 89 5.79 -17.20 3.37
CA ILE A 89 5.91 -15.87 2.77
C ILE A 89 6.51 -14.88 3.76
N SER A 90 6.00 -14.85 4.99
CA SER A 90 6.43 -13.92 6.03
C SER A 90 6.21 -14.53 7.40
N GLU A 91 7.11 -14.23 8.34
CA GLU A 91 6.95 -14.65 9.74
C GLU A 91 5.84 -13.86 10.46
N ARG A 92 5.50 -12.69 9.93
CA ARG A 92 4.45 -11.83 10.48
C ARG A 92 3.21 -11.89 9.61
N PRO A 93 2.02 -11.73 10.21
CA PRO A 93 0.80 -11.55 9.42
C PRO A 93 0.96 -10.38 8.45
N PHE A 94 0.38 -10.53 7.28
CA PHE A 94 0.40 -9.51 6.24
C PHE A 94 -1.00 -9.26 5.70
N VAL A 95 -1.19 -8.15 5.02
CA VAL A 95 -2.49 -7.75 4.48
C VAL A 95 -3.03 -8.84 3.54
N ASP A 96 -4.28 -9.23 3.76
CA ASP A 96 -5.00 -10.16 2.89
C ASP A 96 -5.60 -9.41 1.70
N TRP A 97 -4.85 -9.35 0.61
CA TRP A 97 -5.24 -8.57 -0.56
C TRP A 97 -6.43 -9.15 -1.32
N VAL A 98 -6.74 -10.42 -1.14
CA VAL A 98 -7.97 -11.01 -1.71
C VAL A 98 -9.18 -10.41 -1.01
N LYS A 99 -9.14 -10.33 0.32
CA LYS A 99 -10.21 -9.69 1.09
C LYS A 99 -10.27 -8.19 0.86
N ILE A 100 -9.12 -7.52 0.74
CA ILE A 100 -9.08 -6.09 0.41
C ILE A 100 -9.76 -5.84 -0.94
N ARG A 101 -9.46 -6.63 -1.97
CA ARG A 101 -10.11 -6.49 -3.27
C ARG A 101 -11.64 -6.56 -3.15
N LYS A 102 -12.13 -7.56 -2.42
CA LYS A 102 -13.57 -7.71 -2.24
C LYS A 102 -14.18 -6.50 -1.52
N MET A 103 -13.52 -5.99 -0.50
CA MET A 103 -13.98 -4.79 0.21
C MET A 103 -14.06 -3.57 -0.72
N LEU A 104 -13.07 -3.42 -1.60
CA LEU A 104 -13.03 -2.32 -2.58
C LEU A 104 -14.12 -2.49 -3.64
N GLU A 105 -14.38 -3.72 -4.08
CA GLU A 105 -15.48 -4.02 -4.99
C GLU A 105 -16.84 -3.72 -4.35
N ASP A 106 -17.02 -4.13 -3.10
CA ASP A 106 -18.26 -3.89 -2.34
C ASP A 106 -18.53 -2.37 -2.15
N LYS A 107 -17.47 -1.56 -2.10
CA LYS A 107 -17.57 -0.10 -2.01
C LYS A 107 -17.74 0.57 -3.39
N GLY A 108 -17.70 -0.18 -4.45
CA GLY A 108 -17.80 0.36 -5.80
C GLY A 108 -16.52 1.06 -6.31
N ILE A 109 -15.39 0.83 -5.67
CA ILE A 109 -14.10 1.43 -6.06
C ILE A 109 -13.41 0.58 -7.13
N LEU A 110 -13.57 -0.73 -7.03
CA LEU A 110 -13.10 -1.69 -8.03
C LEU A 110 -14.24 -2.42 -8.72
#